data_a3a668a6942386bc333a4046dcf74369
#
_entry.id   a3a668a6942386bc333a4046dcf74369
#
_cell.length_a   1.000
_cell.length_b   1.000
_cell.length_c   1.000
_cell.angle_alpha   90.00
_cell.angle_beta   90.00
_cell.angle_gamma   90.00
#
_symmetry.space_group_name_H-M   'P 1'
#
loop_
_entity.id
_entity.type
_entity.pdbx_description
1 polymer ?
#
loop_
_entity_poly.entity_id
_entity_poly.type
_entity_poly.pdbx_seq_one_letter_code
_entity_poly.pdbx_strand_id
1 'polypeptide(L)'
;MSLLATHVGSLPRGQAVVDFLFARERGEDYDPEAFDRCMTEAVSEVVRRQVEAGIDVVSDGETSKISYATYVKDRYTGFEGDSPRNAPADLKMFPTFLDRLAKQGGTPQYARPMCMGEVTSKGQGELQKDIANLKAAMATYGASHGFMNAASPGVISLFLQNGFYPTREAYLAALADAMRDEYRTIVEAGLDLQVDCPDLALSRHMLFTHLSDEEFVKVAESHVEALNHALDGLPEERVRVHICWGNYEGPHVCDIDMAKVLP
;
A
#
# COMPACT_ATOMS: atom_id res chain seq x y z
N MET A 1 -19.99 -2.14 -24.68
CA MET A 1 -18.98 -2.18 -23.59
C MET A 1 -18.80 -0.74 -23.14
N SER A 2 -19.19 -0.38 -21.91
CA SER A 2 -18.96 0.96 -21.36
C SER A 2 -17.59 0.98 -20.71
N LEU A 3 -16.88 2.11 -20.80
CA LEU A 3 -15.67 2.35 -20.03
C LEU A 3 -16.09 2.70 -18.59
N LEU A 4 -15.46 2.06 -17.60
CA LEU A 4 -15.71 2.35 -16.21
C LEU A 4 -14.66 3.35 -15.69
N ALA A 5 -15.11 4.37 -14.97
CA ALA A 5 -14.25 5.32 -14.29
C ALA A 5 -13.87 4.78 -12.89
N THR A 6 -12.59 4.90 -12.54
CA THR A 6 -12.05 4.53 -11.24
C THR A 6 -10.83 5.42 -10.93
N HIS A 7 -10.21 5.20 -9.76
CA HIS A 7 -8.96 5.86 -9.36
C HIS A 7 -7.97 4.85 -8.77
N VAL A 8 -6.77 5.35 -8.38
CA VAL A 8 -5.67 4.47 -7.93
C VAL A 8 -5.87 3.94 -6.51
N GLY A 9 -6.49 4.70 -5.61
CA GLY A 9 -6.69 4.25 -4.23
C GLY A 9 -6.72 5.41 -3.25
N SER A 10 -5.57 5.85 -2.77
CA SER A 10 -5.46 6.85 -1.71
C SER A 10 -6.09 8.19 -2.09
N LEU A 11 -6.94 8.71 -1.21
CA LEU A 11 -7.61 10.00 -1.37
C LEU A 11 -7.25 10.95 -0.22
N PRO A 12 -7.36 12.28 -0.42
CA PRO A 12 -7.07 13.26 0.61
C PRO A 12 -7.90 13.04 1.88
N ARG A 13 -7.24 13.06 3.03
CA ARG A 13 -7.87 12.86 4.34
C ARG A 13 -8.18 14.20 5.00
N GLY A 14 -9.32 14.25 5.71
CA GLY A 14 -9.62 15.36 6.62
C GLY A 14 -8.68 15.41 7.83
N GLN A 15 -8.52 16.59 8.44
CA GLN A 15 -7.54 16.79 9.53
C GLN A 15 -7.79 15.85 10.71
N ALA A 16 -9.04 15.58 11.09
CA ALA A 16 -9.36 14.67 12.19
C ALA A 16 -8.84 13.22 11.93
N VAL A 17 -8.95 12.73 10.70
CA VAL A 17 -8.41 11.43 10.30
C VAL A 17 -6.89 11.42 10.44
N VAL A 18 -6.23 12.48 9.96
CA VAL A 18 -4.78 12.63 10.04
C VAL A 18 -4.32 12.64 11.49
N ASP A 19 -4.98 13.40 12.34
CA ASP A 19 -4.65 13.52 13.77
C ASP A 19 -4.76 12.17 14.48
N PHE A 20 -5.83 11.41 14.25
CA PHE A 20 -5.99 10.06 14.80
C PHE A 20 -4.95 9.06 14.29
N LEU A 21 -4.67 9.05 12.98
CA LEU A 21 -3.67 8.15 12.41
C LEU A 21 -2.28 8.43 12.99
N PHE A 22 -1.90 9.70 13.17
CA PHE A 22 -0.60 10.05 13.73
C PHE A 22 -0.55 9.88 15.26
N ALA A 23 -1.66 10.05 15.99
CA ALA A 23 -1.72 9.70 17.41
C ALA A 23 -1.45 8.20 17.60
N ARG A 24 -2.13 7.35 16.81
CA ARG A 24 -1.88 5.89 16.79
C ARG A 24 -0.45 5.55 16.42
N GLU A 25 0.10 6.22 15.39
CA GLU A 25 1.46 6.02 14.92
C GLU A 25 2.53 6.34 15.97
N ARG A 26 2.28 7.35 16.80
CA ARG A 26 3.19 7.77 17.89
C ARG A 26 2.93 7.04 19.21
N GLY A 27 1.93 6.14 19.26
CA GLY A 27 1.53 5.45 20.49
C GLY A 27 0.93 6.39 21.53
N GLU A 28 0.35 7.52 21.10
CA GLU A 28 -0.36 8.47 21.96
C GLU A 28 -1.74 7.92 22.35
N ASP A 29 -2.23 8.29 23.52
CA ASP A 29 -3.57 7.92 23.95
C ASP A 29 -4.63 8.58 23.05
N TYR A 30 -5.60 7.80 22.60
CA TYR A 30 -6.79 8.27 21.88
C TYR A 30 -8.01 7.43 22.26
N ASP A 31 -9.21 7.97 22.06
CA ASP A 31 -10.45 7.23 22.23
C ASP A 31 -10.71 6.30 21.03
N PRO A 32 -10.66 4.95 21.20
CA PRO A 32 -10.87 4.01 20.11
C PRO A 32 -12.25 4.10 19.46
N GLU A 33 -13.29 4.42 20.25
CA GLU A 33 -14.65 4.58 19.70
C GLU A 33 -14.76 5.85 18.85
N ALA A 34 -14.11 6.94 19.28
CA ALA A 34 -14.05 8.17 18.49
C ALA A 34 -13.23 7.96 17.21
N PHE A 35 -12.15 7.17 17.26
CA PHE A 35 -11.40 6.74 16.07
C PHE A 35 -12.31 5.99 15.09
N ASP A 36 -13.00 4.94 15.55
CA ASP A 36 -13.88 4.12 14.70
C ASP A 36 -15.00 4.97 14.07
N ARG A 37 -15.64 5.86 14.84
CA ARG A 37 -16.64 6.80 14.31
C ARG A 37 -16.06 7.72 13.22
N CYS A 38 -14.88 8.30 13.47
CA CYS A 38 -14.20 9.18 12.53
C CYS A 38 -13.88 8.45 11.22
N MET A 39 -13.37 7.20 11.28
CA MET A 39 -13.10 6.39 10.08
C MET A 39 -14.39 6.08 9.31
N THR A 40 -15.46 5.69 10.00
CA THR A 40 -16.76 5.41 9.36
C THR A 40 -17.31 6.64 8.63
N GLU A 41 -17.30 7.81 9.27
CA GLU A 41 -17.77 9.08 8.69
C GLU A 41 -16.90 9.49 7.49
N ALA A 42 -15.59 9.38 7.61
CA ALA A 42 -14.65 9.74 6.55
C ALA A 42 -14.78 8.84 5.32
N VAL A 43 -14.92 7.51 5.50
CA VAL A 43 -15.18 6.58 4.39
C VAL A 43 -16.52 6.86 3.73
N SER A 44 -17.56 7.14 4.53
CA SER A 44 -18.88 7.52 4.01
C SER A 44 -18.79 8.77 3.12
N GLU A 45 -18.10 9.82 3.58
CA GLU A 45 -17.90 11.05 2.81
C GLU A 45 -17.07 10.83 1.55
N VAL A 46 -16.01 10.01 1.62
CA VAL A 46 -15.15 9.67 0.47
C VAL A 46 -15.95 8.94 -0.60
N VAL A 47 -16.76 7.95 -0.23
CA VAL A 47 -17.62 7.23 -1.19
C VAL A 47 -18.69 8.13 -1.78
N ARG A 48 -19.34 8.98 -0.96
CA ARG A 48 -20.31 9.97 -1.44
C ARG A 48 -19.73 10.83 -2.56
N ARG A 49 -18.53 11.41 -2.33
CA ARG A 49 -17.86 12.27 -3.32
C ARG A 49 -17.49 11.53 -4.59
N GLN A 50 -17.06 10.29 -4.50
CA GLN A 50 -16.75 9.46 -5.66
C GLN A 50 -18.01 9.24 -6.52
N VAL A 51 -19.13 8.87 -5.89
CA VAL A 51 -20.39 8.67 -6.59
C VAL A 51 -20.89 9.97 -7.23
N GLU A 52 -20.86 11.10 -6.51
CA GLU A 52 -21.23 12.42 -7.04
C GLU A 52 -20.33 12.88 -8.19
N ALA A 53 -19.06 12.47 -8.20
CA ALA A 53 -18.13 12.74 -9.29
C ALA A 53 -18.30 11.79 -10.50
N GLY A 54 -19.19 10.80 -10.43
CA GLY A 54 -19.43 9.84 -11.48
C GLY A 54 -18.39 8.73 -11.59
N ILE A 55 -17.73 8.40 -10.48
CA ILE A 55 -16.82 7.24 -10.39
C ILE A 55 -17.66 5.96 -10.32
N ASP A 56 -17.40 5.01 -11.21
CA ASP A 56 -18.14 3.74 -11.31
C ASP A 56 -17.66 2.70 -10.29
N VAL A 57 -16.34 2.64 -10.04
CA VAL A 57 -15.72 1.69 -9.10
C VAL A 57 -15.06 2.47 -7.97
N VAL A 58 -15.74 2.49 -6.83
CA VAL A 58 -15.36 3.30 -5.65
C VAL A 58 -14.41 2.55 -4.71
N SER A 59 -13.73 3.27 -3.81
CA SER A 59 -12.93 2.69 -2.73
C SER A 59 -13.13 3.43 -1.40
N ASP A 60 -12.55 2.90 -0.33
CA ASP A 60 -12.46 3.54 0.98
C ASP A 60 -11.45 4.72 1.03
N GLY A 61 -10.73 4.98 -0.08
CA GLY A 61 -9.70 6.01 -0.15
C GLY A 61 -8.47 5.72 0.72
N GLU A 62 -8.28 4.49 1.17
CA GLU A 62 -7.24 4.08 2.14
C GLU A 62 -7.30 4.89 3.46
N THR A 63 -8.50 5.29 3.86
CA THR A 63 -8.72 6.27 4.92
C THR A 63 -8.09 5.84 6.25
N SER A 64 -8.19 4.55 6.62
CA SER A 64 -7.67 4.00 7.89
C SER A 64 -6.17 3.68 7.88
N LYS A 65 -5.53 3.69 6.71
CA LYS A 65 -4.14 3.28 6.54
C LYS A 65 -3.19 4.48 6.68
N ILE A 66 -2.17 4.38 7.53
CA ILE A 66 -1.14 5.44 7.63
C ILE A 66 -0.37 5.59 6.33
N SER A 67 -0.15 4.50 5.61
CA SER A 67 0.53 4.41 4.31
C SER A 67 0.08 3.15 3.59
N TYR A 68 0.07 3.16 2.27
CA TYR A 68 -0.32 2.03 1.42
C TYR A 68 0.55 0.77 1.59
N ALA A 69 1.76 0.89 2.14
CA ALA A 69 2.69 -0.22 2.33
C ALA A 69 2.95 -0.54 3.80
N THR A 70 3.14 0.48 4.66
CA THR A 70 3.57 0.26 6.04
C THR A 70 2.44 -0.02 7.02
N TYR A 71 1.17 0.09 6.61
CA TYR A 71 0.01 -0.32 7.43
C TYR A 71 0.08 -1.79 7.86
N VAL A 72 0.84 -2.61 7.12
CA VAL A 72 1.05 -4.03 7.39
C VAL A 72 1.61 -4.27 8.80
N LYS A 73 2.49 -3.38 9.30
CA LYS A 73 2.99 -3.44 10.68
C LYS A 73 1.90 -3.38 11.75
N ASP A 74 0.75 -2.79 11.43
CA ASP A 74 -0.38 -2.67 12.36
C ASP A 74 -1.20 -3.97 12.39
N ARG A 75 -1.24 -4.73 11.28
CA ARG A 75 -2.00 -5.97 11.09
C ARG A 75 -1.20 -7.26 11.36
N TYR A 76 0.12 -7.19 11.29
CA TYR A 76 1.01 -8.35 11.44
C TYR A 76 2.09 -8.08 12.49
N THR A 77 2.58 -9.16 13.12
CA THR A 77 3.72 -9.15 14.06
C THR A 77 5.06 -9.16 13.31
N GLY A 78 6.15 -9.10 14.03
CA GLY A 78 7.50 -9.24 13.50
C GLY A 78 8.14 -7.92 13.05
N PHE A 79 7.46 -6.78 13.16
CA PHE A 79 7.95 -5.48 12.71
C PHE A 79 8.32 -4.58 13.89
N GLU A 80 9.61 -4.25 14.02
CA GLU A 80 10.18 -3.45 15.12
C GLU A 80 11.31 -2.54 14.64
N GLY A 81 11.69 -1.55 15.45
CA GLY A 81 12.80 -0.64 15.15
C GLY A 81 12.49 0.35 14.02
N ASP A 82 13.52 0.73 13.27
CA ASP A 82 13.41 1.67 12.14
C ASP A 82 14.29 1.23 10.97
N SER A 83 13.72 1.21 9.77
CA SER A 83 14.42 0.89 8.53
C SER A 83 15.19 2.10 8.02
N PRO A 84 16.38 1.90 7.45
CA PRO A 84 17.11 2.98 6.78
C PRO A 84 16.28 3.66 5.70
N ARG A 85 16.26 4.99 5.71
CA ARG A 85 15.55 5.80 4.70
C ARG A 85 16.54 6.26 3.65
N ASN A 86 16.48 5.64 2.49
CA ASN A 86 17.28 6.07 1.35
C ASN A 86 16.47 7.02 0.48
N ALA A 87 17.06 8.16 0.14
CA ALA A 87 16.48 9.01 -0.90
C ALA A 87 16.57 8.27 -2.25
N PRO A 88 15.55 8.40 -3.11
CA PRO A 88 15.60 7.92 -4.48
C PRO A 88 16.87 8.39 -5.21
N ALA A 89 17.38 7.56 -6.12
CA ALA A 89 18.65 7.84 -6.80
C ALA A 89 18.65 9.16 -7.57
N ASP A 90 17.55 9.48 -8.22
CA ASP A 90 17.39 10.70 -8.97
C ASP A 90 17.37 11.95 -8.06
N LEU A 91 16.80 11.91 -6.88
CA LEU A 91 16.89 13.01 -5.92
C LEU A 91 18.33 13.26 -5.47
N LYS A 92 19.16 12.22 -5.36
CA LYS A 92 20.60 12.36 -5.06
C LYS A 92 21.37 13.07 -6.19
N MET A 93 20.88 12.95 -7.43
CA MET A 93 21.48 13.66 -8.58
C MET A 93 21.16 15.15 -8.60
N PHE A 94 20.14 15.59 -7.87
CA PHE A 94 19.68 16.98 -7.80
C PHE A 94 19.68 17.53 -6.37
N PRO A 95 20.85 17.73 -5.74
CA PRO A 95 20.95 18.07 -4.32
C PRO A 95 20.22 19.36 -3.96
N THR A 96 20.25 20.39 -4.82
CA THR A 96 19.53 21.65 -4.59
C THR A 96 18.00 21.44 -4.54
N PHE A 97 17.48 20.51 -5.35
CA PHE A 97 16.07 20.14 -5.32
C PHE A 97 15.74 19.38 -4.04
N LEU A 98 16.58 18.44 -3.63
CA LEU A 98 16.44 17.71 -2.38
C LEU A 98 16.42 18.62 -1.17
N ASP A 99 17.35 19.62 -1.11
CA ASP A 99 17.39 20.64 -0.07
C ASP A 99 16.11 21.48 -0.02
N ARG A 100 15.53 21.80 -1.18
CA ARG A 100 14.26 22.52 -1.27
C ARG A 100 13.10 21.67 -0.70
N LEU A 101 13.00 20.41 -1.09
CA LEU A 101 11.98 19.49 -0.55
C LEU A 101 12.09 19.36 0.98
N ALA A 102 13.30 19.21 1.50
CA ALA A 102 13.53 19.14 2.94
C ALA A 102 13.07 20.41 3.68
N LYS A 103 13.23 21.58 3.08
CA LYS A 103 12.79 22.87 3.66
C LYS A 103 11.29 23.12 3.56
N GLN A 104 10.60 22.52 2.58
CA GLN A 104 9.16 22.67 2.38
C GLN A 104 8.32 21.80 3.31
N GLY A 105 8.97 21.03 4.20
CA GLY A 105 8.28 20.24 5.22
C GLY A 105 7.73 18.91 4.74
N GLY A 106 8.19 18.37 3.62
CA GLY A 106 7.96 17.01 3.10
C GLY A 106 6.71 16.25 3.56
N THR A 107 6.51 15.07 3.05
CA THR A 107 5.45 14.15 3.54
C THR A 107 5.69 13.84 5.03
N PRO A 108 4.66 13.91 5.89
CA PRO A 108 4.79 13.55 7.30
C PRO A 108 5.49 12.21 7.47
N GLN A 109 6.47 12.16 8.38
CA GLN A 109 7.25 10.94 8.57
C GLN A 109 6.49 9.98 9.50
N TYR A 110 6.17 8.82 8.97
CA TYR A 110 5.65 7.67 9.73
C TYR A 110 6.76 6.63 9.94
N ALA A 111 6.57 5.75 10.94
CA ALA A 111 7.55 4.71 11.24
C ALA A 111 7.69 3.70 10.09
N ARG A 112 8.93 3.29 9.84
CA ARG A 112 9.26 2.21 8.91
C ARG A 112 10.06 1.15 9.65
N PRO A 113 9.42 0.30 10.45
CA PRO A 113 10.13 -0.74 11.17
C PRO A 113 10.80 -1.73 10.22
N MET A 114 11.77 -2.47 10.74
CA MET A 114 12.34 -3.65 10.08
C MET A 114 11.55 -4.90 10.45
N CYS A 115 11.62 -5.91 9.59
CA CYS A 115 11.20 -7.25 9.98
C CYS A 115 12.28 -7.87 10.88
N MET A 116 11.99 -7.94 12.20
CA MET A 116 12.90 -8.44 13.23
C MET A 116 12.40 -9.73 13.89
N GLY A 117 11.27 -10.28 13.42
CA GLY A 117 10.67 -11.51 13.92
C GLY A 117 9.77 -12.16 12.90
N GLU A 118 9.14 -13.27 13.27
CA GLU A 118 8.22 -13.99 12.39
C GLU A 118 6.99 -13.13 12.05
N VAL A 119 6.65 -13.07 10.77
CA VAL A 119 5.46 -12.35 10.27
C VAL A 119 4.23 -13.23 10.46
N THR A 120 3.38 -12.87 11.41
CA THR A 120 2.13 -13.58 11.68
C THR A 120 0.98 -12.59 11.84
N SER A 121 -0.24 -13.02 11.51
CA SER A 121 -1.42 -12.16 11.62
C SER A 121 -1.76 -11.83 13.07
N LYS A 122 -2.08 -10.55 13.34
CA LYS A 122 -2.68 -10.10 14.60
C LYS A 122 -4.20 -10.29 14.64
N GLY A 123 -4.77 -10.90 13.59
CA GLY A 123 -6.20 -11.08 13.39
C GLY A 123 -6.75 -10.15 12.32
N GLN A 124 -7.99 -10.42 11.88
CA GLN A 124 -8.63 -9.73 10.75
C GLN A 124 -9.50 -8.53 11.18
N GLY A 125 -9.51 -8.15 12.46
CA GLY A 125 -10.45 -7.16 13.01
C GLY A 125 -10.41 -5.80 12.31
N GLU A 126 -9.22 -5.25 12.07
CA GLU A 126 -9.07 -3.96 11.37
C GLU A 126 -9.53 -4.05 9.91
N LEU A 127 -9.17 -5.11 9.19
CA LEU A 127 -9.62 -5.34 7.82
C LEU A 127 -11.14 -5.48 7.73
N GLN A 128 -11.75 -6.20 8.65
CA GLN A 128 -13.22 -6.36 8.69
C GLN A 128 -13.94 -5.04 8.94
N LYS A 129 -13.39 -4.15 9.77
CA LYS A 129 -13.91 -2.79 9.96
C LYS A 129 -13.83 -1.98 8.66
N ASP A 130 -12.68 -2.01 7.97
CA ASP A 130 -12.49 -1.29 6.71
C ASP A 130 -13.49 -1.79 5.64
N ILE A 131 -13.66 -3.10 5.50
CA ILE A 131 -14.64 -3.73 4.60
C ILE A 131 -16.07 -3.30 4.97
N ALA A 132 -16.42 -3.34 6.25
CA ALA A 132 -17.75 -2.97 6.71
C ALA A 132 -18.06 -1.49 6.42
N ASN A 133 -17.11 -0.59 6.67
CA ASN A 133 -17.24 0.84 6.39
C ASN A 133 -17.47 1.10 4.90
N LEU A 134 -16.64 0.50 4.02
CA LEU A 134 -16.80 0.65 2.58
C LEU A 134 -18.15 0.12 2.09
N LYS A 135 -18.54 -1.09 2.49
CA LYS A 135 -19.81 -1.70 2.07
C LYS A 135 -21.03 -0.92 2.56
N ALA A 136 -21.00 -0.41 3.79
CA ALA A 136 -22.07 0.43 4.32
C ALA A 136 -22.20 1.74 3.54
N ALA A 137 -21.10 2.39 3.21
CA ALA A 137 -21.08 3.60 2.40
C ALA A 137 -21.57 3.33 0.96
N MET A 138 -21.11 2.24 0.32
CA MET A 138 -21.59 1.81 -0.99
C MET A 138 -23.12 1.61 -1.01
N ALA A 139 -23.65 0.90 -0.02
CA ALA A 139 -25.09 0.69 0.10
C ALA A 139 -25.86 2.00 0.29
N THR A 140 -25.31 2.95 1.08
CA THR A 140 -25.93 4.25 1.35
C THR A 140 -26.04 5.11 0.09
N TYR A 141 -24.99 5.12 -0.74
CA TYR A 141 -24.90 6.00 -1.91
C TYR A 141 -25.18 5.30 -3.24
N GLY A 142 -25.57 4.03 -3.22
CA GLY A 142 -25.96 3.26 -4.39
C GLY A 142 -24.80 2.87 -5.32
N ALA A 143 -23.57 2.81 -4.80
CA ALA A 143 -22.43 2.29 -5.56
C ALA A 143 -22.51 0.77 -5.68
N SER A 144 -22.49 0.24 -6.91
CA SER A 144 -22.62 -1.20 -7.19
C SER A 144 -21.27 -1.93 -7.26
N HIS A 145 -20.18 -1.21 -7.49
CA HIS A 145 -18.83 -1.75 -7.63
C HIS A 145 -17.86 -1.04 -6.70
N GLY A 146 -17.04 -1.80 -6.01
CA GLY A 146 -16.02 -1.26 -5.11
C GLY A 146 -14.76 -2.11 -5.09
N PHE A 147 -13.64 -1.47 -4.77
CA PHE A 147 -12.36 -2.15 -4.60
C PHE A 147 -11.65 -1.73 -3.32
N MET A 148 -10.76 -2.57 -2.85
CA MET A 148 -9.82 -2.24 -1.78
C MET A 148 -8.39 -2.49 -2.22
N ASN A 149 -7.49 -1.58 -1.81
CA ASN A 149 -6.06 -1.72 -2.00
C ASN A 149 -5.45 -2.66 -0.95
N ALA A 150 -4.45 -3.43 -1.38
CA ALA A 150 -3.56 -4.15 -0.48
C ALA A 150 -2.13 -4.10 -1.01
N ALA A 151 -1.15 -4.11 -0.09
CA ALA A 151 0.26 -4.09 -0.44
C ALA A 151 0.71 -5.43 -1.04
N SER A 152 1.56 -5.42 -2.07
CA SER A 152 2.23 -6.64 -2.54
C SER A 152 3.30 -7.13 -1.55
N PRO A 153 3.66 -8.42 -1.55
CA PRO A 153 4.81 -8.91 -0.77
C PRO A 153 6.10 -8.14 -1.11
N GLY A 154 6.28 -7.80 -2.38
CA GLY A 154 7.44 -7.06 -2.87
C GLY A 154 7.49 -5.64 -2.30
N VAL A 155 6.39 -4.89 -2.31
CA VAL A 155 6.37 -3.53 -1.75
C VAL A 155 6.54 -3.52 -0.24
N ILE A 156 6.00 -4.50 0.47
CA ILE A 156 6.23 -4.64 1.91
C ILE A 156 7.74 -4.81 2.16
N SER A 157 8.40 -5.71 1.42
CA SER A 157 9.84 -5.96 1.57
C SER A 157 10.71 -4.75 1.25
N LEU A 158 10.23 -3.83 0.40
CA LEU A 158 10.90 -2.58 0.06
C LEU A 158 10.89 -1.58 1.23
N PHE A 159 9.76 -1.45 1.92
CA PHE A 159 9.56 -0.45 2.97
C PHE A 159 9.82 -0.99 4.38
N LEU A 160 9.58 -2.26 4.62
CA LEU A 160 9.82 -2.97 5.89
C LEU A 160 10.93 -4.00 5.65
N GLN A 161 12.18 -3.54 5.71
CA GLN A 161 13.34 -4.34 5.27
C GLN A 161 13.56 -5.57 6.17
N ASN A 162 14.10 -6.64 5.58
CA ASN A 162 14.39 -7.89 6.28
C ASN A 162 15.58 -7.77 7.23
N GLY A 163 15.39 -8.12 8.48
CA GLY A 163 16.43 -8.29 9.49
C GLY A 163 16.35 -9.64 10.22
N PHE A 164 15.37 -10.50 9.87
CA PHE A 164 15.11 -11.75 10.58
C PHE A 164 15.25 -13.00 9.72
N TYR A 165 14.67 -13.03 8.53
CA TYR A 165 14.71 -14.21 7.67
C TYR A 165 16.09 -14.40 7.03
N PRO A 166 16.54 -15.67 6.82
CA PRO A 166 17.90 -15.93 6.37
C PRO A 166 18.19 -15.45 4.95
N THR A 167 17.16 -15.38 4.10
CA THR A 167 17.27 -14.87 2.73
C THR A 167 16.10 -13.95 2.39
N ARG A 168 16.25 -13.21 1.30
CA ARG A 168 15.19 -12.36 0.78
C ARG A 168 14.01 -13.19 0.29
N GLU A 169 14.26 -14.31 -0.36
CA GLU A 169 13.23 -15.21 -0.88
C GLU A 169 12.39 -15.80 0.27
N ALA A 170 13.05 -16.20 1.38
CA ALA A 170 12.36 -16.67 2.57
C ALA A 170 11.44 -15.59 3.18
N TYR A 171 11.89 -14.33 3.16
CA TYR A 171 11.08 -13.20 3.61
C TYR A 171 9.91 -12.92 2.68
N LEU A 172 10.13 -12.92 1.35
CA LEU A 172 9.06 -12.75 0.37
C LEU A 172 8.00 -13.84 0.48
N ALA A 173 8.41 -15.10 0.69
CA ALA A 173 7.49 -16.22 0.89
C ALA A 173 6.64 -16.02 2.15
N ALA A 174 7.26 -15.64 3.28
CA ALA A 174 6.53 -15.36 4.52
C ALA A 174 5.53 -14.20 4.38
N LEU A 175 5.90 -13.14 3.66
CA LEU A 175 4.99 -12.04 3.34
C LEU A 175 3.85 -12.48 2.42
N ALA A 176 4.13 -13.33 1.43
CA ALA A 176 3.10 -13.85 0.53
C ALA A 176 2.08 -14.71 1.29
N ASP A 177 2.55 -15.59 2.17
CA ASP A 177 1.67 -16.39 3.03
C ASP A 177 0.81 -15.51 3.95
N ALA A 178 1.41 -14.48 4.55
CA ALA A 178 0.71 -13.56 5.44
C ALA A 178 -0.37 -12.76 4.69
N MET A 179 -0.07 -12.23 3.50
CA MET A 179 -1.00 -11.39 2.73
C MET A 179 -2.14 -12.18 2.08
N ARG A 180 -1.98 -13.48 1.88
CA ARG A 180 -2.99 -14.36 1.27
C ARG A 180 -4.36 -14.27 1.95
N ASP A 181 -4.37 -14.23 3.29
CA ASP A 181 -5.62 -14.13 4.05
C ASP A 181 -6.29 -12.76 3.88
N GLU A 182 -5.52 -11.67 3.81
CA GLU A 182 -6.04 -10.33 3.55
C GLU A 182 -6.68 -10.26 2.15
N TYR A 183 -5.97 -10.76 1.13
CA TYR A 183 -6.46 -10.76 -0.25
C TYR A 183 -7.75 -11.56 -0.40
N ARG A 184 -7.78 -12.77 0.17
CA ARG A 184 -8.96 -13.62 0.16
C ARG A 184 -10.15 -12.96 0.86
N THR A 185 -9.93 -12.37 2.03
CA THR A 185 -10.98 -11.70 2.81
C THR A 185 -11.63 -10.56 2.04
N ILE A 186 -10.84 -9.76 1.30
CA ILE A 186 -11.36 -8.68 0.45
C ILE A 186 -12.25 -9.24 -0.67
N VAL A 187 -11.77 -10.25 -1.39
CA VAL A 187 -12.50 -10.85 -2.53
C VAL A 187 -13.77 -11.57 -2.07
N GLU A 188 -13.69 -12.35 -0.98
CA GLU A 188 -14.84 -13.04 -0.39
C GLU A 188 -15.91 -12.08 0.15
N ALA A 189 -15.52 -10.86 0.54
CA ALA A 189 -16.46 -9.81 0.90
C ALA A 189 -17.24 -9.23 -0.29
N GLY A 190 -16.90 -9.63 -1.54
CA GLY A 190 -17.55 -9.17 -2.77
C GLY A 190 -16.95 -7.87 -3.33
N LEU A 191 -15.75 -7.48 -2.88
CA LEU A 191 -14.99 -6.34 -3.39
C LEU A 191 -13.93 -6.82 -4.38
N ASP A 192 -13.51 -5.93 -5.29
CA ASP A 192 -12.32 -6.18 -6.10
C ASP A 192 -11.07 -5.90 -5.29
N LEU A 193 -10.05 -6.71 -5.49
CA LEU A 193 -8.73 -6.51 -4.90
C LEU A 193 -7.85 -5.72 -5.87
N GLN A 194 -7.29 -4.59 -5.43
CA GLN A 194 -6.15 -3.98 -6.11
C GLN A 194 -4.89 -4.28 -5.32
N VAL A 195 -3.92 -4.95 -5.95
CA VAL A 195 -2.60 -5.13 -5.34
C VAL A 195 -1.66 -4.04 -5.82
N ASP A 196 -1.13 -3.27 -4.87
CA ASP A 196 -0.19 -2.20 -5.17
C ASP A 196 1.24 -2.75 -5.24
N CYS A 197 1.81 -2.73 -6.45
CA CYS A 197 3.10 -3.31 -6.80
C CYS A 197 4.09 -2.26 -7.34
N PRO A 198 4.31 -1.13 -6.67
CA PRO A 198 5.37 -0.19 -7.11
C PRO A 198 6.76 -0.80 -7.01
N ASP A 199 6.92 -1.87 -6.25
CA ASP A 199 8.15 -2.66 -6.17
C ASP A 199 8.64 -3.19 -7.53
N LEU A 200 7.75 -3.40 -8.48
CA LEU A 200 8.09 -3.85 -9.82
C LEU A 200 8.75 -2.76 -10.69
N ALA A 201 8.65 -1.49 -10.29
CA ALA A 201 9.26 -0.37 -11.00
C ALA A 201 10.04 0.56 -10.07
N LEU A 202 9.38 1.16 -9.05
CA LEU A 202 9.97 2.10 -8.09
C LEU A 202 11.24 1.53 -7.42
N SER A 203 11.25 0.26 -7.06
CA SER A 203 12.35 -0.34 -6.28
C SER A 203 13.69 -0.29 -7.03
N ARG A 204 13.67 -0.19 -8.38
CA ARG A 204 14.86 -0.05 -9.23
C ARG A 204 15.77 1.08 -8.76
N HIS A 205 15.23 2.24 -8.51
CA HIS A 205 16.00 3.42 -8.10
C HIS A 205 15.99 3.69 -6.58
N MET A 206 15.24 2.91 -5.79
CA MET A 206 15.23 2.99 -4.34
C MET A 206 16.29 2.09 -3.68
N LEU A 207 16.30 0.80 -4.01
CA LEU A 207 17.18 -0.21 -3.39
C LEU A 207 18.15 -0.87 -4.38
N PHE A 208 17.80 -0.96 -5.66
CA PHE A 208 18.51 -1.75 -6.65
C PHE A 208 19.29 -0.91 -7.68
N THR A 209 19.72 0.27 -7.28
CA THR A 209 20.47 1.21 -8.14
C THR A 209 21.80 0.66 -8.64
N HIS A 210 22.35 -0.32 -7.95
CA HIS A 210 23.62 -0.99 -8.27
C HIS A 210 23.49 -2.12 -9.29
N LEU A 211 22.26 -2.54 -9.60
CA LEU A 211 21.99 -3.59 -10.57
C LEU A 211 21.86 -3.03 -11.99
N SER A 212 22.12 -3.83 -13.00
CA SER A 212 21.66 -3.57 -14.36
C SER A 212 20.15 -3.73 -14.47
N ASP A 213 19.55 -3.30 -15.58
CA ASP A 213 18.11 -3.49 -15.77
C ASP A 213 17.74 -4.98 -15.89
N GLU A 214 18.60 -5.78 -16.54
CA GLU A 214 18.41 -7.24 -16.69
C GLU A 214 18.50 -7.96 -15.33
N GLU A 215 19.39 -7.51 -14.44
CA GLU A 215 19.48 -8.03 -13.07
C GLU A 215 18.27 -7.61 -12.23
N PHE A 216 17.80 -6.38 -12.41
CA PHE A 216 16.61 -5.90 -11.74
C PHE A 216 15.35 -6.65 -12.18
N VAL A 217 15.21 -6.97 -13.46
CA VAL A 217 14.08 -7.79 -13.97
C VAL A 217 13.99 -9.12 -13.23
N LYS A 218 15.11 -9.80 -12.94
CA LYS A 218 15.11 -11.02 -12.13
C LYS A 218 14.63 -10.80 -10.70
N VAL A 219 14.91 -9.62 -10.14
CA VAL A 219 14.34 -9.22 -8.83
C VAL A 219 12.83 -9.05 -8.94
N ALA A 220 12.36 -8.36 -9.97
CA ALA A 220 10.93 -8.18 -10.22
C ALA A 220 10.22 -9.52 -10.46
N GLU A 221 10.83 -10.44 -11.20
CA GLU A 221 10.33 -11.81 -11.40
C GLU A 221 10.11 -12.53 -10.06
N SER A 222 11.07 -12.45 -9.12
CA SER A 222 10.90 -13.05 -7.79
C SER A 222 9.77 -12.42 -6.97
N HIS A 223 9.48 -11.12 -7.16
CA HIS A 223 8.34 -10.45 -6.56
C HIS A 223 7.02 -10.91 -7.17
N VAL A 224 6.99 -11.09 -8.50
CA VAL A 224 5.82 -11.62 -9.22
C VAL A 224 5.54 -13.07 -8.80
N GLU A 225 6.56 -13.91 -8.64
CA GLU A 225 6.38 -15.27 -8.12
C GLU A 225 5.75 -15.29 -6.72
N ALA A 226 6.24 -14.44 -5.81
CA ALA A 226 5.66 -14.31 -4.47
C ALA A 226 4.23 -13.77 -4.53
N LEU A 227 3.93 -12.82 -5.41
CA LEU A 227 2.59 -12.29 -5.62
C LEU A 227 1.65 -13.36 -6.16
N ASN A 228 2.07 -14.11 -7.18
CA ASN A 228 1.27 -15.20 -7.75
C ASN A 228 0.95 -16.27 -6.70
N HIS A 229 1.91 -16.59 -5.82
CA HIS A 229 1.66 -17.50 -4.70
C HIS A 229 0.60 -16.94 -3.74
N ALA A 230 0.65 -15.65 -3.41
CA ALA A 230 -0.34 -15.01 -2.53
C ALA A 230 -1.74 -14.95 -3.16
N LEU A 231 -1.84 -14.81 -4.48
CA LEU A 231 -3.09 -14.72 -5.24
C LEU A 231 -3.68 -16.09 -5.63
N ASP A 232 -2.94 -17.17 -5.43
CA ASP A 232 -3.38 -18.51 -5.85
C ASP A 232 -4.76 -18.88 -5.30
N GLY A 233 -5.65 -19.29 -6.22
CA GLY A 233 -7.04 -19.66 -5.94
C GLY A 233 -8.02 -18.49 -5.89
N LEU A 234 -7.59 -17.24 -6.12
CA LEU A 234 -8.49 -16.10 -6.30
C LEU A 234 -8.95 -15.98 -7.77
N PRO A 235 -10.20 -15.54 -8.02
CA PRO A 235 -10.68 -15.30 -9.38
C PRO A 235 -9.96 -14.12 -10.02
N GLU A 236 -9.35 -14.33 -11.19
CA GLU A 236 -8.52 -13.32 -11.86
C GLU A 236 -9.31 -12.03 -12.18
N GLU A 237 -10.59 -12.15 -12.53
CA GLU A 237 -11.47 -11.03 -12.84
C GLU A 237 -11.78 -10.12 -11.64
N ARG A 238 -11.43 -10.57 -10.42
CA ARG A 238 -11.60 -9.80 -9.17
C ARG A 238 -10.30 -9.15 -8.70
N VAL A 239 -9.20 -9.33 -9.43
CA VAL A 239 -7.89 -8.84 -9.06
C VAL A 239 -7.37 -7.88 -10.13
N ARG A 240 -6.87 -6.73 -9.71
CA ARG A 240 -6.11 -5.80 -10.55
C ARG A 240 -4.79 -5.43 -9.90
N VAL A 241 -3.79 -5.16 -10.70
CA VAL A 241 -2.45 -4.79 -10.26
C VAL A 241 -2.18 -3.33 -10.60
N HIS A 242 -1.63 -2.58 -9.64
CA HIS A 242 -1.16 -1.22 -9.83
C HIS A 242 0.37 -1.22 -9.80
N ILE A 243 0.98 -0.79 -10.90
CA ILE A 243 2.44 -0.61 -11.04
C ILE A 243 2.73 0.87 -11.26
N CYS A 244 3.69 1.42 -10.51
CA CYS A 244 4.11 2.80 -10.68
C CYS A 244 5.58 3.00 -10.29
N TRP A 245 6.14 4.14 -10.68
CA TRP A 245 7.50 4.54 -10.32
C TRP A 245 7.57 5.33 -9.01
N GLY A 246 6.43 5.44 -8.28
CA GLY A 246 6.28 6.21 -7.05
C GLY A 246 5.60 7.56 -7.28
N ASN A 247 5.08 8.11 -6.19
CA ASN A 247 4.37 9.40 -6.17
C ASN A 247 5.15 10.49 -5.43
N TYR A 248 6.46 10.30 -5.23
CA TYR A 248 7.31 11.34 -4.63
C TYR A 248 7.53 12.48 -5.63
N GLU A 249 7.70 13.69 -5.11
CA GLU A 249 8.06 14.85 -5.94
C GLU A 249 9.52 14.73 -6.36
N GLY A 250 9.76 14.32 -7.59
CA GLY A 250 11.10 14.11 -8.11
C GLY A 250 11.17 14.15 -9.64
N PRO A 251 12.35 14.22 -10.22
CA PRO A 251 12.54 14.33 -11.66
C PRO A 251 12.31 13.01 -12.43
N HIS A 252 12.23 11.86 -11.76
CA HIS A 252 11.98 10.55 -12.38
C HIS A 252 12.96 10.18 -13.52
N VAL A 253 14.24 10.55 -13.39
CA VAL A 253 15.27 10.31 -14.43
C VAL A 253 15.94 8.93 -14.32
N CYS A 254 15.69 8.22 -13.22
CA CYS A 254 16.24 6.89 -12.96
C CYS A 254 15.18 5.78 -13.05
N ASP A 255 14.01 6.09 -13.57
CA ASP A 255 12.93 5.13 -13.76
C ASP A 255 13.34 4.04 -14.76
N ILE A 256 12.94 2.80 -14.50
CA ILE A 256 13.09 1.72 -15.47
C ILE A 256 12.02 1.87 -16.57
N ASP A 257 12.40 1.54 -17.80
CA ASP A 257 11.44 1.47 -18.90
C ASP A 257 10.40 0.36 -18.64
N MET A 258 9.11 0.71 -18.72
CA MET A 258 8.01 -0.23 -18.50
C MET A 258 8.07 -1.42 -19.47
N ALA A 259 8.53 -1.24 -20.69
CA ALA A 259 8.72 -2.33 -21.67
C ALA A 259 9.71 -3.40 -21.20
N LYS A 260 10.56 -3.13 -20.21
CA LYS A 260 11.46 -4.11 -19.62
C LYS A 260 10.84 -4.90 -18.45
N VAL A 261 9.80 -4.35 -17.86
CA VAL A 261 9.13 -4.92 -16.67
C VAL A 261 7.84 -5.66 -17.05
N LEU A 262 7.12 -5.15 -18.05
CA LEU A 262 5.93 -5.80 -18.60
C LEU A 262 6.34 -6.61 -19.83
N PRO A 263 6.03 -7.91 -19.90
CA PRO A 263 6.29 -8.74 -21.07
C PRO A 263 5.48 -8.33 -22.30
#